data_50d19ef97a4648100f9fa292dc0f0ffd
#
_entry.id   50d19ef97a4648100f9fa292dc0f0ffd
#
_cell.length_a   1.000
_cell.length_b   1.000
_cell.length_c   1.000
_cell.angle_alpha   90.00
_cell.angle_beta   90.00
_cell.angle_gamma   90.00
#
_symmetry.space_group_name_H-M   'P 1'
#
loop_
_entity.id
_entity.type
_entity.pdbx_description
1 polymer ?
#
loop_
_entity_poly.entity_id
_entity_poly.type
_entity_poly.pdbx_seq_one_letter_code
_entity_poly.pdbx_strand_id
1 'polypeptide(L)'
;MTRINNRQWVIFGWFLVSSLIFSAILLGPYGVLFRDLIWRVVILGGFVGISVVILKKTWAAYRLWPAFMITLIVYGVIYQIATFLPGINNSPFTLTWSEGSAYYFASAYFSKQIYGISIDLPLINPTRHLLMAIPFIIPELPIWLHRSWEVFLWLMVTGLTIFLLVRRLDITNRLLRWTVIGWVFLYFYQGPVYYFLLISIIPILWGFNAKNLTKTLLLVLVGSVWAGLSRVNWMPVPALLAAAFYFLEVRVDQRGWVRYLLTPLIWFVSGVAVALLVWIGYAQWSGQPPGNFGVYFTSHLLWYRLLPNATYPGGVLLMTLLASLPLFGVIAIQLYRSGFNYHIIRHLGIGIILLVLFIGGLIVSAKIGGGNNIHNLDAFLLILLVTGVYLYFGKAVPDSNFPEREPFKKLTNIFITFAVIIPLLLTVDQGRPRILPEESRIDNALLTIQEYADEAAADDGKVLFLAERQLLTFGEIEDIPLVPEYERMKLMEMVMGDNTSYLAKFRQRIENQEYALIISEPLDDKFKGRSVPFGDENDVYVAQVSRPVLCYYEPVKDVFKFPIQLLVPRSPEDICS
;
A
#
# COMPACT_ATOMS: atom_id res chain seq x y z
N MET A 1 1.50 -28.75 -27.20
CA MET A 1 1.95 -28.94 -25.80
C MET A 1 3.19 -29.80 -25.81
N THR A 2 4.38 -29.20 -25.66
CA THR A 2 5.63 -29.96 -25.51
C THR A 2 5.57 -30.73 -24.20
N ARG A 3 5.68 -32.06 -24.24
CA ARG A 3 5.74 -32.92 -23.05
C ARG A 3 6.87 -32.44 -22.14
N ILE A 4 6.51 -32.03 -20.91
CA ILE A 4 7.47 -31.65 -19.87
C ILE A 4 8.31 -32.90 -19.57
N ASN A 5 9.63 -32.79 -19.72
CA ASN A 5 10.55 -33.90 -19.44
C ASN A 5 10.65 -34.14 -17.94
N ASN A 6 10.85 -35.39 -17.49
CA ASN A 6 11.00 -35.73 -16.05
C ASN A 6 12.01 -34.85 -15.30
N ARG A 7 13.09 -34.43 -15.96
CA ARG A 7 14.07 -33.48 -15.39
C ARG A 7 13.47 -32.11 -15.05
N GLN A 8 12.51 -31.64 -15.83
CA GLN A 8 11.85 -30.34 -15.60
C GLN A 8 10.93 -30.40 -14.37
N TRP A 9 10.25 -31.53 -14.16
CA TRP A 9 9.44 -31.78 -12.98
C TRP A 9 10.27 -31.82 -11.69
N VAL A 10 11.45 -32.45 -11.73
CA VAL A 10 12.40 -32.51 -10.60
C VAL A 10 12.86 -31.09 -10.21
N ILE A 11 13.21 -30.26 -11.20
CA ILE A 11 13.61 -28.86 -10.93
C ILE A 11 12.45 -28.06 -10.35
N PHE A 12 11.27 -28.15 -10.94
CA PHE A 12 10.08 -27.46 -10.45
C PHE A 12 9.76 -27.88 -9.01
N GLY A 13 9.77 -29.18 -8.74
CA GLY A 13 9.58 -29.72 -7.38
C GLY A 13 10.63 -29.22 -6.40
N TRP A 14 11.90 -29.19 -6.80
CA TRP A 14 12.97 -28.61 -5.98
C TRP A 14 12.73 -27.15 -5.62
N PHE A 15 12.45 -26.30 -6.63
CA PHE A 15 12.20 -24.88 -6.39
C PHE A 15 10.99 -24.66 -5.50
N LEU A 16 9.91 -25.38 -5.71
CA LEU A 16 8.71 -25.27 -4.89
C LEU A 16 9.00 -25.66 -3.44
N VAL A 17 9.54 -26.86 -3.22
CA VAL A 17 9.80 -27.39 -1.87
C VAL A 17 10.83 -26.53 -1.14
N SER A 18 11.95 -26.22 -1.78
CA SER A 18 13.01 -25.42 -1.14
C SER A 18 12.58 -23.98 -0.84
N SER A 19 11.77 -23.37 -1.71
CA SER A 19 11.21 -22.02 -1.43
C SER A 19 10.18 -22.04 -0.32
N LEU A 20 9.36 -23.09 -0.22
CA LEU A 20 8.43 -23.26 0.91
C LEU A 20 9.17 -23.49 2.22
N ILE A 21 10.25 -24.32 2.23
CA ILE A 21 11.10 -24.51 3.41
C ILE A 21 11.76 -23.19 3.83
N PHE A 22 12.32 -22.45 2.87
CA PHE A 22 12.90 -21.13 3.13
C PHE A 22 11.89 -20.19 3.78
N SER A 23 10.67 -20.12 3.21
CA SER A 23 9.60 -19.28 3.74
C SER A 23 9.16 -19.73 5.13
N ALA A 24 9.03 -21.04 5.37
CA ALA A 24 8.64 -21.60 6.67
C ALA A 24 9.69 -21.32 7.76
N ILE A 25 11.00 -21.36 7.42
CA ILE A 25 12.07 -21.02 8.35
C ILE A 25 11.97 -19.55 8.79
N LEU A 26 11.71 -18.62 7.87
CA LEU A 26 11.74 -17.18 8.16
C LEU A 26 10.41 -16.62 8.68
N LEU A 27 9.28 -17.20 8.29
CA LEU A 27 7.93 -16.71 8.64
C LEU A 27 7.27 -17.56 9.72
N GLY A 28 7.76 -18.77 9.96
CA GLY A 28 7.30 -19.66 11.03
C GLY A 28 7.90 -19.29 12.40
N PRO A 29 7.63 -20.10 13.44
CA PRO A 29 8.07 -19.83 14.81
C PRO A 29 9.58 -19.60 14.97
N TYR A 30 10.38 -20.32 14.20
CA TYR A 30 11.85 -20.16 14.20
C TYR A 30 12.33 -18.83 13.57
N GLY A 31 11.48 -18.13 12.80
CA GLY A 31 11.81 -16.85 12.19
C GLY A 31 12.16 -15.75 13.21
N VAL A 32 11.74 -15.92 14.46
CA VAL A 32 12.09 -15.04 15.57
C VAL A 32 13.61 -15.01 15.81
N LEU A 33 14.32 -16.11 15.56
CA LEU A 33 15.77 -16.21 15.68
C LEU A 33 16.51 -15.46 14.56
N PHE A 34 15.84 -15.22 13.44
CA PHE A 34 16.40 -14.60 12.23
C PHE A 34 15.75 -13.23 11.96
N ARG A 35 15.66 -12.37 12.99
CA ARG A 35 15.07 -11.02 12.84
C ARG A 35 15.94 -10.08 12.02
N ASP A 36 17.26 -10.22 12.14
CA ASP A 36 18.21 -9.36 11.44
C ASP A 36 18.31 -9.73 9.96
N LEU A 37 18.29 -8.71 9.10
CA LEU A 37 18.38 -8.87 7.64
C LEU A 37 19.61 -9.68 7.21
N ILE A 38 20.75 -9.55 7.91
CA ILE A 38 21.99 -10.26 7.58
C ILE A 38 21.77 -11.77 7.60
N TRP A 39 21.19 -12.32 8.66
CA TRP A 39 20.92 -13.76 8.75
C TRP A 39 19.91 -14.24 7.70
N ARG A 40 18.90 -13.45 7.41
CA ARG A 40 17.93 -13.74 6.34
C ARG A 40 18.60 -13.81 4.97
N VAL A 41 19.53 -12.89 4.69
CA VAL A 41 20.31 -12.87 3.44
C VAL A 41 21.27 -14.06 3.38
N VAL A 42 21.91 -14.45 4.47
CA VAL A 42 22.79 -15.64 4.53
C VAL A 42 21.99 -16.90 4.22
N ILE A 43 20.82 -17.08 4.85
CA ILE A 43 19.94 -18.24 4.58
C ILE A 43 19.47 -18.22 3.12
N LEU A 44 19.00 -17.09 2.61
CA LEU A 44 18.62 -16.93 1.20
C LEU A 44 19.78 -17.30 0.28
N GLY A 45 21.00 -16.80 0.56
CA GLY A 45 22.20 -17.07 -0.22
C GLY A 45 22.54 -18.57 -0.28
N GLY A 46 22.36 -19.29 0.82
CA GLY A 46 22.53 -20.75 0.88
C GLY A 46 21.55 -21.48 -0.03
N PHE A 47 20.25 -21.19 0.09
CA PHE A 47 19.20 -21.78 -0.74
C PHE A 47 19.39 -21.44 -2.23
N VAL A 48 19.66 -20.18 -2.55
CA VAL A 48 19.93 -19.72 -3.91
C VAL A 48 21.16 -20.39 -4.50
N GLY A 49 22.27 -20.48 -3.75
CA GLY A 49 23.50 -21.12 -4.19
C GLY A 49 23.29 -22.58 -4.56
N ILE A 50 22.64 -23.37 -3.69
CA ILE A 50 22.32 -24.78 -3.94
C ILE A 50 21.43 -24.89 -5.19
N SER A 51 20.40 -24.06 -5.29
CA SER A 51 19.44 -24.10 -6.43
C SER A 51 20.10 -23.75 -7.75
N VAL A 52 21.03 -22.78 -7.78
CA VAL A 52 21.80 -22.44 -8.99
C VAL A 52 22.69 -23.60 -9.42
N VAL A 53 23.33 -24.32 -8.48
CA VAL A 53 24.14 -25.50 -8.78
C VAL A 53 23.27 -26.63 -9.38
N ILE A 54 22.11 -26.91 -8.79
CA ILE A 54 21.15 -27.90 -9.30
C ILE A 54 20.68 -27.52 -10.70
N LEU A 55 20.27 -26.25 -10.90
CA LEU A 55 19.81 -25.74 -12.18
C LEU A 55 20.87 -25.90 -13.28
N LYS A 56 22.14 -25.61 -12.96
CA LYS A 56 23.26 -25.78 -13.90
C LYS A 56 23.57 -27.24 -14.21
N LYS A 57 23.52 -28.13 -13.21
CA LYS A 57 23.76 -29.57 -13.44
C LYS A 57 22.68 -30.20 -14.30
N THR A 58 21.44 -29.74 -14.15
CA THR A 58 20.30 -30.33 -14.89
C THR A 58 20.09 -29.68 -16.26
N TRP A 59 20.47 -28.40 -16.39
CA TRP A 59 20.38 -27.64 -17.64
C TRP A 59 21.71 -26.91 -17.93
N ALA A 60 22.65 -27.60 -18.50
CA ALA A 60 23.98 -27.10 -18.86
C ALA A 60 23.95 -25.87 -19.81
N ALA A 61 22.84 -25.67 -20.54
CA ALA A 61 22.65 -24.54 -21.46
C ALA A 61 22.54 -23.19 -20.79
N TYR A 62 22.20 -23.14 -19.49
CA TYR A 62 22.09 -21.86 -18.78
C TYR A 62 23.46 -21.31 -18.37
N ARG A 63 23.71 -20.06 -18.73
CA ARG A 63 24.81 -19.28 -18.19
C ARG A 63 24.56 -19.00 -16.70
N LEU A 64 25.60 -18.80 -15.90
CA LEU A 64 25.52 -18.63 -14.45
C LEU A 64 24.62 -17.44 -14.05
N TRP A 65 24.77 -16.29 -14.72
CA TRP A 65 24.03 -15.08 -14.38
C TRP A 65 22.50 -15.21 -14.59
N PRO A 66 21.97 -15.68 -15.73
CA PRO A 66 20.52 -15.92 -15.86
C PRO A 66 19.98 -16.94 -14.85
N ALA A 67 20.73 -18.02 -14.59
CA ALA A 67 20.32 -19.02 -13.60
C ALA A 67 20.20 -18.41 -12.19
N PHE A 68 21.14 -17.56 -11.81
CA PHE A 68 21.12 -16.83 -10.56
C PHE A 68 19.92 -15.86 -10.47
N MET A 69 19.68 -15.06 -11.52
CA MET A 69 18.55 -14.12 -11.56
C MET A 69 17.19 -14.81 -11.46
N ILE A 70 16.99 -15.89 -12.23
CA ILE A 70 15.74 -16.67 -12.19
C ILE A 70 15.52 -17.23 -10.78
N THR A 71 16.57 -17.79 -10.18
CA THR A 71 16.50 -18.35 -8.83
C THR A 71 16.09 -17.30 -7.81
N LEU A 72 16.74 -16.14 -7.80
CA LEU A 72 16.40 -15.02 -6.90
C LEU A 72 14.94 -14.60 -7.03
N ILE A 73 14.46 -14.47 -8.27
CA ILE A 73 13.07 -14.06 -8.53
C ILE A 73 12.07 -15.11 -8.04
N VAL A 74 12.34 -16.39 -8.28
CA VAL A 74 11.45 -17.47 -7.83
C VAL A 74 11.34 -17.51 -6.32
N TYR A 75 12.48 -17.47 -5.60
CA TYR A 75 12.47 -17.41 -4.13
C TYR A 75 11.76 -16.17 -3.62
N GLY A 76 12.05 -15.01 -4.22
CA GLY A 76 11.41 -13.75 -3.83
C GLY A 76 9.90 -13.77 -4.01
N VAL A 77 9.40 -14.24 -5.15
CA VAL A 77 7.96 -14.31 -5.44
C VAL A 77 7.24 -15.24 -4.47
N ILE A 78 7.79 -16.46 -4.26
CA ILE A 78 7.17 -17.45 -3.35
C ILE A 78 7.20 -16.90 -1.91
N TYR A 79 8.32 -16.31 -1.50
CA TYR A 79 8.43 -15.70 -0.17
C TYR A 79 7.46 -14.54 0.01
N GLN A 80 7.34 -13.62 -0.98
CA GLN A 80 6.40 -12.51 -0.92
C GLN A 80 4.95 -13.01 -0.78
N ILE A 81 4.56 -14.03 -1.53
CA ILE A 81 3.23 -14.65 -1.38
C ILE A 81 3.08 -15.27 0.02
N ALA A 82 4.11 -15.96 0.50
CA ALA A 82 4.09 -16.59 1.82
C ALA A 82 3.99 -15.57 2.97
N THR A 83 4.43 -14.31 2.80
CA THR A 83 4.30 -13.27 3.85
C THR A 83 2.85 -12.93 4.20
N PHE A 84 1.89 -13.22 3.33
CA PHE A 84 0.47 -13.01 3.61
C PHE A 84 -0.14 -14.11 4.50
N LEU A 85 0.37 -15.34 4.45
CA LEU A 85 -0.24 -16.51 5.11
C LEU A 85 -0.37 -16.35 6.64
N PRO A 86 0.66 -15.88 7.38
CA PRO A 86 0.53 -15.71 8.82
C PRO A 86 -0.52 -14.67 9.24
N GLY A 87 -0.94 -13.81 8.31
CA GLY A 87 -2.00 -12.83 8.52
C GLY A 87 -3.41 -13.43 8.46
N ILE A 88 -3.59 -14.59 7.83
CA ILE A 88 -4.90 -15.22 7.66
C ILE A 88 -5.22 -16.06 8.91
N ASN A 89 -5.91 -15.46 9.87
CA ASN A 89 -6.34 -16.11 11.12
C ASN A 89 -7.59 -15.42 11.66
N ASN A 90 -8.22 -16.01 12.68
CA ASN A 90 -9.45 -15.50 13.29
C ASN A 90 -9.23 -14.56 14.49
N SER A 91 -7.99 -14.38 14.97
CA SER A 91 -7.77 -13.57 16.15
C SER A 91 -8.06 -12.08 15.90
N PRO A 92 -9.02 -11.46 16.58
CA PRO A 92 -9.37 -10.05 16.37
C PRO A 92 -8.27 -9.11 16.85
N PHE A 93 -7.42 -9.52 17.79
CA PHE A 93 -6.32 -8.74 18.34
C PHE A 93 -5.00 -8.86 17.55
N THR A 94 -4.97 -9.64 16.46
CA THR A 94 -3.83 -9.68 15.55
C THR A 94 -4.01 -8.74 14.35
N LEU A 95 -5.14 -8.05 14.26
CA LEU A 95 -5.35 -6.98 13.29
C LEU A 95 -4.41 -5.81 13.61
N THR A 96 -3.70 -5.34 12.60
CA THR A 96 -2.86 -4.15 12.78
C THR A 96 -3.73 -2.90 12.96
N TRP A 97 -3.13 -1.83 13.47
CA TRP A 97 -3.82 -0.56 13.73
C TRP A 97 -4.70 -0.09 12.55
N SER A 98 -4.17 -0.12 11.34
CA SER A 98 -4.89 0.30 10.13
C SER A 98 -5.80 -0.78 9.54
N GLU A 99 -5.57 -2.06 9.85
CA GLU A 99 -6.36 -3.17 9.34
C GLU A 99 -7.70 -3.24 10.08
N GLY A 100 -7.70 -3.13 11.41
CA GLY A 100 -8.93 -3.09 12.22
C GLY A 100 -9.84 -1.93 11.81
N SER A 101 -9.30 -0.72 11.68
CA SER A 101 -10.03 0.43 11.16
C SER A 101 -10.56 0.22 9.74
N ALA A 102 -9.79 -0.47 8.88
CA ALA A 102 -10.22 -0.72 7.49
C ALA A 102 -11.43 -1.66 7.41
N TYR A 103 -11.52 -2.68 8.27
CA TYR A 103 -12.71 -3.54 8.34
C TYR A 103 -13.93 -2.79 8.88
N TYR A 104 -13.77 -1.97 9.91
CA TYR A 104 -14.83 -1.10 10.38
C TYR A 104 -15.33 -0.16 9.26
N PHE A 105 -14.43 0.49 8.53
CA PHE A 105 -14.85 1.35 7.41
C PHE A 105 -15.48 0.56 6.25
N ALA A 106 -15.05 -0.67 6.01
CA ALA A 106 -15.67 -1.52 5.02
C ALA A 106 -17.09 -1.93 5.44
N SER A 107 -17.32 -2.21 6.72
CA SER A 107 -18.64 -2.54 7.25
C SER A 107 -19.65 -1.39 7.16
N ALA A 108 -19.18 -0.13 7.00
CA ALA A 108 -20.05 1.03 6.81
C ALA A 108 -21.00 0.89 5.62
N TYR A 109 -20.59 0.18 4.57
CA TYR A 109 -21.44 -0.11 3.40
C TYR A 109 -22.61 -1.06 3.73
N PHE A 110 -22.54 -1.78 4.84
CA PHE A 110 -23.54 -2.72 5.34
C PHE A 110 -24.00 -2.40 6.78
N SER A 111 -23.86 -1.13 7.18
CA SER A 111 -24.03 -0.69 8.58
C SER A 111 -25.40 -0.99 9.17
N LYS A 112 -26.48 -0.88 8.39
CA LYS A 112 -27.82 -1.24 8.84
C LYS A 112 -27.97 -2.72 9.17
N GLN A 113 -27.27 -3.58 8.43
CA GLN A 113 -27.28 -5.03 8.64
C GLN A 113 -26.44 -5.42 9.86
N ILE A 114 -25.28 -4.76 10.05
CA ILE A 114 -24.31 -5.13 11.10
C ILE A 114 -24.64 -4.44 12.42
N TYR A 115 -24.98 -3.15 12.39
CA TYR A 115 -25.16 -2.33 13.61
C TYR A 115 -26.60 -1.85 13.84
N GLY A 116 -27.54 -2.19 12.95
CA GLY A 116 -28.91 -1.69 13.01
C GLY A 116 -29.11 -0.20 12.66
N ILE A 117 -28.03 0.53 12.44
CA ILE A 117 -28.05 1.98 12.16
C ILE A 117 -27.33 2.32 10.85
N SER A 118 -27.67 3.47 10.27
CA SER A 118 -26.91 4.03 9.14
C SER A 118 -25.76 4.87 9.66
N ILE A 119 -24.55 4.61 9.17
CA ILE A 119 -23.37 5.41 9.44
C ILE A 119 -22.83 6.05 8.16
N ASP A 120 -22.09 7.13 8.33
CA ASP A 120 -21.43 7.81 7.22
C ASP A 120 -20.43 6.92 6.49
N LEU A 121 -20.33 7.06 5.17
CA LEU A 121 -19.36 6.29 4.38
C LEU A 121 -17.93 6.75 4.65
N PRO A 122 -16.93 5.89 4.36
CA PRO A 122 -15.54 6.15 4.67
C PRO A 122 -15.01 7.44 4.02
N LEU A 123 -14.37 8.29 4.81
CA LEU A 123 -13.68 9.48 4.32
C LEU A 123 -12.40 9.11 3.55
N ILE A 124 -11.63 8.17 4.09
CA ILE A 124 -10.29 7.79 3.64
C ILE A 124 -10.40 6.57 2.72
N ASN A 125 -9.78 6.62 1.54
CA ASN A 125 -9.68 5.51 0.58
C ASN A 125 -11.02 4.76 0.32
N PRO A 126 -12.11 5.43 -0.08
CA PRO A 126 -13.43 4.79 -0.24
C PRO A 126 -13.41 3.51 -1.08
N THR A 127 -12.65 3.48 -2.18
CA THR A 127 -12.56 2.30 -3.06
C THR A 127 -11.89 1.11 -2.41
N ARG A 128 -10.92 1.31 -1.49
CA ARG A 128 -10.36 0.21 -0.70
C ARG A 128 -11.45 -0.46 0.13
N HIS A 129 -12.19 0.35 0.89
CA HIS A 129 -13.21 -0.14 1.79
C HIS A 129 -14.41 -0.74 1.05
N LEU A 130 -14.78 -0.19 -0.12
CA LEU A 130 -15.78 -0.77 -1.00
C LEU A 130 -15.40 -2.19 -1.45
N LEU A 131 -14.14 -2.42 -1.85
CA LEU A 131 -13.68 -3.76 -2.23
C LEU A 131 -13.59 -4.71 -1.03
N MET A 132 -13.17 -4.21 0.13
CA MET A 132 -13.12 -4.97 1.37
C MET A 132 -14.51 -5.26 1.93
N ALA A 133 -15.53 -4.50 1.53
CA ALA A 133 -16.90 -4.68 1.96
C ALA A 133 -17.58 -5.92 1.34
N ILE A 134 -17.07 -6.45 0.24
CA ILE A 134 -17.72 -7.56 -0.49
C ILE A 134 -18.04 -8.78 0.39
N PRO A 135 -17.15 -9.27 1.28
CA PRO A 135 -17.49 -10.39 2.15
C PRO A 135 -18.66 -10.11 3.11
N PHE A 136 -18.90 -8.86 3.51
CA PHE A 136 -20.03 -8.50 4.38
C PHE A 136 -21.41 -8.67 3.74
N ILE A 137 -21.48 -8.99 2.42
CA ILE A 137 -22.72 -9.41 1.75
C ILE A 137 -23.28 -10.69 2.43
N ILE A 138 -22.39 -11.54 2.94
CA ILE A 138 -22.74 -12.75 3.67
C ILE A 138 -22.56 -12.43 5.15
N PRO A 139 -23.65 -12.48 5.97
CA PRO A 139 -23.55 -12.22 7.39
C PRO A 139 -22.62 -13.22 8.11
N GLU A 140 -22.04 -12.80 9.21
CA GLU A 140 -21.30 -13.64 10.16
C GLU A 140 -20.11 -14.42 9.56
N LEU A 141 -19.54 -13.94 8.45
CA LEU A 141 -18.32 -14.55 7.94
C LEU A 141 -17.15 -14.30 8.91
N PRO A 142 -16.36 -15.35 9.23
CA PRO A 142 -15.24 -15.23 10.14
C PRO A 142 -14.12 -14.33 9.60
N ILE A 143 -13.35 -13.73 10.50
CA ILE A 143 -12.27 -12.77 10.20
C ILE A 143 -11.28 -13.33 9.17
N TRP A 144 -10.93 -14.64 9.26
CA TRP A 144 -9.97 -15.25 8.33
C TRP A 144 -10.46 -15.24 6.87
N LEU A 145 -11.77 -15.29 6.60
CA LEU A 145 -12.31 -15.17 5.24
C LEU A 145 -12.19 -13.74 4.71
N HIS A 146 -12.44 -12.73 5.53
CA HIS A 146 -12.22 -11.33 5.16
C HIS A 146 -10.75 -11.06 4.84
N ARG A 147 -9.84 -11.59 5.66
CA ARG A 147 -8.39 -11.52 5.42
C ARG A 147 -7.96 -12.26 4.15
N SER A 148 -8.52 -13.45 3.92
CA SER A 148 -8.27 -14.21 2.69
C SER A 148 -8.74 -13.45 1.45
N TRP A 149 -9.89 -12.75 1.54
CA TRP A 149 -10.40 -11.90 0.48
C TRP A 149 -9.46 -10.71 0.20
N GLU A 150 -8.96 -10.04 1.23
CA GLU A 150 -7.99 -8.96 1.05
C GLU A 150 -6.70 -9.45 0.39
N VAL A 151 -6.17 -10.61 0.81
CA VAL A 151 -5.00 -11.25 0.18
C VAL A 151 -5.30 -11.60 -1.29
N PHE A 152 -6.49 -12.13 -1.58
CA PHE A 152 -6.92 -12.38 -2.95
C PHE A 152 -6.91 -11.10 -3.80
N LEU A 153 -7.44 -10.00 -3.29
CA LEU A 153 -7.41 -8.70 -3.99
C LEU A 153 -5.99 -8.23 -4.26
N TRP A 154 -5.09 -8.33 -3.26
CA TRP A 154 -3.67 -8.01 -3.44
C TRP A 154 -3.02 -8.81 -4.56
N LEU A 155 -3.22 -10.11 -4.58
CA LEU A 155 -2.57 -10.99 -5.57
C LEU A 155 -3.22 -10.87 -6.95
N MET A 156 -4.54 -10.85 -7.04
CA MET A 156 -5.27 -10.85 -8.31
C MET A 156 -5.16 -9.52 -9.06
N VAL A 157 -5.37 -8.40 -8.37
CA VAL A 157 -5.32 -7.08 -9.03
C VAL A 157 -3.90 -6.74 -9.45
N THR A 158 -2.92 -7.00 -8.57
CA THR A 158 -1.50 -6.83 -8.90
C THR A 158 -1.10 -7.76 -10.05
N GLY A 159 -1.48 -9.04 -10.00
CA GLY A 159 -1.21 -10.01 -11.06
C GLY A 159 -1.82 -9.62 -12.41
N LEU A 160 -3.07 -9.14 -12.42
CA LEU A 160 -3.73 -8.63 -13.63
C LEU A 160 -3.00 -7.41 -14.20
N THR A 161 -2.63 -6.46 -13.35
CA THR A 161 -1.88 -5.27 -13.75
C THR A 161 -0.55 -5.63 -14.41
N ILE A 162 0.20 -6.54 -13.78
CA ILE A 162 1.47 -7.05 -14.32
C ILE A 162 1.28 -7.78 -15.65
N PHE A 163 0.27 -8.65 -15.71
CA PHE A 163 -0.05 -9.38 -16.94
C PHE A 163 -0.33 -8.42 -18.10
N LEU A 164 -1.16 -7.38 -17.87
CA LEU A 164 -1.48 -6.39 -18.89
C LEU A 164 -0.25 -5.57 -19.31
N LEU A 165 0.60 -5.17 -18.36
CA LEU A 165 1.84 -4.46 -18.66
C LEU A 165 2.79 -5.32 -19.49
N VAL A 166 3.05 -6.58 -19.06
CA VAL A 166 3.98 -7.48 -19.75
C VAL A 166 3.45 -7.92 -21.11
N ARG A 167 2.12 -8.05 -21.27
CA ARG A 167 1.48 -8.28 -22.57
C ARG A 167 1.85 -7.20 -23.59
N ARG A 168 1.93 -5.94 -23.20
CA ARG A 168 2.32 -4.83 -24.09
C ARG A 168 3.78 -4.90 -24.55
N LEU A 169 4.63 -5.63 -23.83
CA LEU A 169 6.05 -5.78 -24.18
C LEU A 169 6.29 -6.82 -25.29
N ASP A 170 5.28 -7.62 -25.68
CA ASP A 170 5.35 -8.68 -26.72
C ASP A 170 6.56 -9.60 -26.58
N ILE A 171 6.90 -10.00 -25.36
CA ILE A 171 8.03 -10.89 -25.09
C ILE A 171 7.72 -12.29 -25.63
N THR A 172 8.43 -12.72 -26.68
CA THR A 172 8.21 -14.02 -27.36
C THR A 172 8.76 -15.18 -26.54
N ASN A 173 9.92 -15.00 -25.91
CA ASN A 173 10.52 -16.03 -25.07
C ASN A 173 9.68 -16.24 -23.79
N ARG A 174 9.10 -17.45 -23.66
CA ARG A 174 8.21 -17.79 -22.54
C ARG A 174 8.88 -17.69 -21.18
N LEU A 175 10.12 -18.18 -21.06
CA LEU A 175 10.84 -18.11 -19.79
C LEU A 175 11.15 -16.66 -19.39
N LEU A 176 11.66 -15.87 -20.32
CA LEU A 176 11.92 -14.44 -20.08
C LEU A 176 10.64 -13.70 -19.67
N ARG A 177 9.50 -14.02 -20.32
CA ARG A 177 8.20 -13.45 -19.97
C ARG A 177 7.83 -13.73 -18.52
N TRP A 178 7.93 -14.97 -18.06
CA TRP A 178 7.64 -15.33 -16.67
C TRP A 178 8.64 -14.73 -15.67
N THR A 179 9.92 -14.65 -16.05
CA THR A 179 10.95 -13.99 -15.25
C THR A 179 10.63 -12.49 -15.07
N VAL A 180 10.21 -11.82 -16.14
CA VAL A 180 9.81 -10.40 -16.08
C VAL A 180 8.53 -10.22 -15.23
N ILE A 181 7.53 -11.10 -15.37
CA ILE A 181 6.32 -11.10 -14.52
C ILE A 181 6.72 -11.21 -13.05
N GLY A 182 7.56 -12.16 -12.68
CA GLY A 182 8.01 -12.35 -11.30
C GLY A 182 8.83 -11.17 -10.77
N TRP A 183 9.71 -10.60 -11.60
CA TRP A 183 10.46 -9.41 -11.23
C TRP A 183 9.57 -8.19 -11.03
N VAL A 184 8.62 -7.92 -11.93
CA VAL A 184 7.67 -6.80 -11.80
C VAL A 184 6.80 -6.99 -10.57
N PHE A 185 6.43 -8.24 -10.24
CA PHE A 185 5.71 -8.56 -9.00
C PHE A 185 6.51 -8.09 -7.77
N LEU A 186 7.77 -8.48 -7.64
CA LEU A 186 8.63 -8.02 -6.55
C LEU A 186 8.82 -6.50 -6.55
N TYR A 187 8.94 -5.90 -7.73
CA TYR A 187 9.07 -4.46 -7.86
C TYR A 187 7.83 -3.72 -7.33
N PHE A 188 6.61 -4.22 -7.57
CA PHE A 188 5.39 -3.62 -7.02
C PHE A 188 5.29 -3.74 -5.50
N TYR A 189 5.96 -4.72 -4.89
CA TYR A 189 5.94 -4.92 -3.43
C TYR A 189 7.11 -4.26 -2.69
N GLN A 190 8.12 -3.75 -3.37
CA GLN A 190 9.23 -3.03 -2.70
C GLN A 190 8.78 -1.71 -2.03
N GLY A 191 7.79 -1.04 -2.61
CA GLY A 191 7.03 0.06 -2.03
C GLY A 191 5.57 -0.19 -2.39
N PRO A 192 4.80 -0.88 -1.54
CA PRO A 192 3.57 -1.53 -1.98
C PRO A 192 2.63 -0.58 -2.71
N VAL A 193 2.40 -0.86 -3.98
CA VAL A 193 1.35 -0.20 -4.75
C VAL A 193 0.04 -0.87 -4.37
N TYR A 194 -0.82 -0.15 -3.66
CA TYR A 194 -2.07 -0.71 -3.18
C TYR A 194 -2.97 -1.19 -4.31
N TYR A 195 -3.54 -2.39 -4.17
CA TYR A 195 -4.37 -3.03 -5.19
C TYR A 195 -5.53 -2.15 -5.68
N PHE A 196 -6.20 -1.43 -4.79
CA PHE A 196 -7.32 -0.56 -5.17
C PHE A 196 -6.88 0.63 -6.05
N LEU A 197 -5.63 1.08 -5.95
CA LEU A 197 -5.06 2.13 -6.80
C LEU A 197 -4.76 1.59 -8.20
N LEU A 198 -4.27 0.35 -8.30
CA LEU A 198 -3.96 -0.30 -9.57
C LEU A 198 -5.18 -0.44 -10.48
N ILE A 199 -6.39 -0.57 -9.93
CA ILE A 199 -7.62 -0.65 -10.72
C ILE A 199 -7.79 0.57 -11.62
N SER A 200 -7.38 1.76 -11.17
CA SER A 200 -7.49 3.00 -11.95
C SER A 200 -6.68 3.00 -13.25
N ILE A 201 -5.61 2.22 -13.32
CA ILE A 201 -4.73 2.15 -14.48
C ILE A 201 -4.97 0.93 -15.38
N ILE A 202 -5.70 -0.08 -14.90
CA ILE A 202 -6.05 -1.28 -15.69
C ILE A 202 -6.70 -0.92 -17.03
N PRO A 203 -7.66 0.01 -17.13
CA PRO A 203 -8.25 0.42 -18.41
C PRO A 203 -7.19 0.90 -19.42
N ILE A 204 -6.22 1.70 -18.96
CA ILE A 204 -5.17 2.25 -19.79
C ILE A 204 -4.21 1.15 -20.25
N LEU A 205 -3.75 0.29 -19.33
CA LEU A 205 -2.89 -0.84 -19.67
C LEU A 205 -3.55 -1.81 -20.67
N TRP A 206 -4.85 -2.04 -20.52
CA TRP A 206 -5.62 -2.94 -21.39
C TRP A 206 -5.88 -2.34 -22.77
N GLY A 207 -6.24 -1.07 -22.86
CA GLY A 207 -6.85 -0.53 -24.07
C GLY A 207 -6.21 0.72 -24.67
N PHE A 208 -5.12 1.27 -24.09
CA PHE A 208 -4.41 2.41 -24.68
C PHE A 208 -4.07 2.15 -26.15
N ASN A 209 -4.40 3.10 -27.01
CA ASN A 209 -4.13 3.04 -28.43
C ASN A 209 -3.75 4.43 -28.95
N ALA A 210 -2.48 4.58 -29.34
CA ALA A 210 -1.94 5.81 -29.88
C ALA A 210 -2.64 6.30 -31.16
N LYS A 211 -3.30 5.40 -31.93
CA LYS A 211 -4.04 5.72 -33.15
C LYS A 211 -5.50 6.10 -32.90
N ASN A 212 -6.06 5.75 -31.74
CA ASN A 212 -7.45 6.06 -31.39
C ASN A 212 -7.49 6.91 -30.12
N LEU A 213 -7.35 8.21 -30.29
CA LEU A 213 -7.25 9.19 -29.21
C LEU A 213 -8.56 9.26 -28.37
N THR A 214 -9.72 9.13 -29.03
CA THR A 214 -11.02 9.15 -28.35
C THR A 214 -11.20 7.92 -27.45
N LYS A 215 -10.84 6.72 -27.92
CA LYS A 215 -10.86 5.51 -27.09
C LYS A 215 -9.95 5.68 -25.88
N THR A 216 -8.74 6.20 -26.08
CA THR A 216 -7.80 6.44 -24.98
C THR A 216 -8.35 7.45 -23.99
N LEU A 217 -8.98 8.55 -24.45
CA LEU A 217 -9.64 9.51 -23.56
C LEU A 217 -10.72 8.83 -22.71
N LEU A 218 -11.60 8.02 -23.29
CA LEU A 218 -12.63 7.30 -22.54
C LEU A 218 -12.04 6.39 -21.46
N LEU A 219 -10.95 5.68 -21.77
CA LEU A 219 -10.25 4.84 -20.79
C LEU A 219 -9.61 5.66 -19.67
N VAL A 220 -9.06 6.83 -20.00
CA VAL A 220 -8.55 7.78 -19.01
C VAL A 220 -9.68 8.26 -18.10
N LEU A 221 -10.83 8.64 -18.66
CA LEU A 221 -11.97 9.09 -17.85
C LEU A 221 -12.48 7.99 -16.91
N VAL A 222 -12.59 6.73 -17.39
CA VAL A 222 -12.97 5.59 -16.55
C VAL A 222 -11.97 5.38 -15.41
N GLY A 223 -10.67 5.38 -15.72
CA GLY A 223 -9.63 5.28 -14.70
C GLY A 223 -9.66 6.44 -13.71
N SER A 224 -9.95 7.66 -14.18
CA SER A 224 -10.02 8.88 -13.35
C SER A 224 -11.22 8.88 -12.42
N VAL A 225 -12.36 8.31 -12.80
CA VAL A 225 -13.50 8.09 -11.90
C VAL A 225 -13.06 7.25 -10.69
N TRP A 226 -12.40 6.13 -10.95
CA TRP A 226 -11.91 5.26 -9.87
C TRP A 226 -10.83 5.94 -9.02
N ALA A 227 -9.89 6.66 -9.65
CA ALA A 227 -8.84 7.38 -8.96
C ALA A 227 -9.39 8.48 -8.04
N GLY A 228 -10.43 9.21 -8.48
CA GLY A 228 -11.12 10.24 -7.70
C GLY A 228 -11.76 9.70 -6.41
N LEU A 229 -12.26 8.46 -6.43
CA LEU A 229 -12.78 7.75 -5.26
C LEU A 229 -11.69 7.04 -4.43
N SER A 230 -10.44 7.02 -4.90
CA SER A 230 -9.39 6.27 -4.23
C SER A 230 -8.50 7.17 -3.38
N ARG A 231 -7.68 7.98 -4.02
CA ARG A 231 -6.65 8.75 -3.32
C ARG A 231 -6.29 10.01 -4.10
N VAL A 232 -6.19 11.15 -3.43
CA VAL A 232 -5.96 12.46 -4.09
C VAL A 232 -4.68 12.48 -4.95
N ASN A 233 -3.58 11.89 -4.47
CA ASN A 233 -2.33 11.82 -5.22
C ASN A 233 -2.39 10.89 -6.44
N TRP A 234 -3.42 10.04 -6.56
CA TRP A 234 -3.63 9.17 -7.70
C TRP A 234 -4.58 9.75 -8.76
N MET A 235 -5.27 10.85 -8.48
CA MET A 235 -6.18 11.50 -9.44
C MET A 235 -5.54 11.75 -10.82
N PRO A 236 -4.28 12.23 -10.93
CA PRO A 236 -3.67 12.46 -12.23
C PRO A 236 -3.08 11.19 -12.88
N VAL A 237 -2.91 10.09 -12.15
CA VAL A 237 -2.12 8.92 -12.58
C VAL A 237 -2.66 8.24 -13.84
N PRO A 238 -3.98 8.01 -14.02
CA PRO A 238 -4.51 7.44 -15.26
C PRO A 238 -4.13 8.25 -16.49
N ALA A 239 -4.27 9.57 -16.42
CA ALA A 239 -3.92 10.48 -17.51
C ALA A 239 -2.40 10.56 -17.74
N LEU A 240 -1.61 10.60 -16.68
CA LEU A 240 -0.15 10.62 -16.77
C LEU A 240 0.42 9.32 -17.31
N LEU A 241 -0.18 8.17 -17.01
CA LEU A 241 0.21 6.89 -17.61
C LEU A 241 -0.11 6.87 -19.11
N ALA A 242 -1.30 7.35 -19.51
CA ALA A 242 -1.64 7.46 -20.93
C ALA A 242 -0.69 8.43 -21.66
N ALA A 243 -0.32 9.55 -21.04
CA ALA A 243 0.66 10.50 -21.56
C ALA A 243 2.06 9.87 -21.67
N ALA A 244 2.49 9.07 -20.68
CA ALA A 244 3.76 8.35 -20.72
C ALA A 244 3.80 7.36 -21.91
N PHE A 245 2.75 6.57 -22.11
CA PHE A 245 2.65 5.71 -23.31
C PHE A 245 2.66 6.52 -24.60
N TYR A 246 1.97 7.66 -24.65
CA TYR A 246 1.99 8.54 -25.82
C TYR A 246 3.40 9.03 -26.13
N PHE A 247 4.14 9.50 -25.13
CA PHE A 247 5.53 9.91 -25.30
C PHE A 247 6.46 8.73 -25.68
N LEU A 248 6.15 7.51 -25.31
CA LEU A 248 6.95 6.33 -25.67
C LEU A 248 6.59 5.77 -27.05
N GLU A 249 5.32 5.80 -27.46
CA GLU A 249 4.84 5.11 -28.66
C GLU A 249 4.62 6.04 -29.88
N VAL A 250 4.47 7.38 -29.66
CA VAL A 250 4.16 8.33 -30.74
C VAL A 250 5.34 9.22 -31.06
N ARG A 251 5.67 9.31 -32.34
CA ARG A 251 6.69 10.22 -32.85
C ARG A 251 6.20 11.67 -32.81
N VAL A 252 7.14 12.60 -32.64
CA VAL A 252 6.81 14.03 -32.76
C VAL A 252 6.56 14.34 -34.24
N ASP A 253 5.31 14.74 -34.57
CA ASP A 253 4.88 15.05 -35.93
C ASP A 253 5.58 16.32 -36.44
N GLN A 254 5.80 16.40 -37.78
CA GLN A 254 6.27 17.61 -38.48
C GLN A 254 5.34 18.83 -38.30
N ARG A 255 4.11 18.61 -37.82
CA ARG A 255 3.14 19.69 -37.51
C ARG A 255 3.47 20.51 -36.26
N GLY A 256 4.57 20.20 -35.59
CA GLY A 256 5.11 20.96 -34.46
C GLY A 256 4.78 20.39 -33.08
N TRP A 257 5.67 20.67 -32.15
CA TRP A 257 5.64 20.14 -30.77
C TRP A 257 4.42 20.63 -29.95
N VAL A 258 3.89 21.81 -30.23
CA VAL A 258 2.70 22.34 -29.51
C VAL A 258 1.49 21.45 -29.76
N ARG A 259 1.23 21.09 -31.04
CA ARG A 259 0.12 20.20 -31.39
C ARG A 259 0.32 18.79 -30.83
N TYR A 260 1.58 18.34 -30.78
CA TYR A 260 1.91 17.05 -30.17
C TYR A 260 1.55 17.02 -28.68
N LEU A 261 1.87 18.08 -27.91
CA LEU A 261 1.59 18.18 -26.49
C LEU A 261 0.11 18.39 -26.15
N LEU A 262 -0.70 18.90 -27.10
CA LEU A 262 -2.11 19.15 -26.86
C LEU A 262 -2.89 17.85 -26.51
N THR A 263 -2.54 16.71 -27.11
CA THR A 263 -3.20 15.43 -26.85
C THR A 263 -3.03 14.97 -25.39
N PRO A 264 -1.82 14.81 -24.86
CA PRO A 264 -1.64 14.42 -23.46
C PRO A 264 -2.15 15.49 -22.49
N LEU A 265 -2.12 16.78 -22.86
CA LEU A 265 -2.69 17.86 -22.06
C LEU A 265 -4.22 17.73 -21.94
N ILE A 266 -4.93 17.46 -23.03
CA ILE A 266 -6.38 17.23 -23.01
C ILE A 266 -6.71 16.04 -22.09
N TRP A 267 -5.99 14.91 -22.20
CA TRP A 267 -6.20 13.76 -21.34
C TRP A 267 -5.96 14.09 -19.86
N PHE A 268 -4.90 14.86 -19.58
CA PHE A 268 -4.56 15.27 -18.23
C PHE A 268 -5.65 16.17 -17.63
N VAL A 269 -6.03 17.25 -18.33
CA VAL A 269 -7.03 18.19 -17.85
C VAL A 269 -8.39 17.51 -17.67
N SER A 270 -8.82 16.73 -18.66
CA SER A 270 -10.11 16.01 -18.59
C SER A 270 -10.11 14.96 -17.49
N GLY A 271 -9.03 14.18 -17.36
CA GLY A 271 -8.91 13.15 -16.34
C GLY A 271 -8.91 13.71 -14.93
N VAL A 272 -8.12 14.75 -14.68
CA VAL A 272 -8.07 15.42 -13.35
C VAL A 272 -9.42 16.09 -13.04
N ALA A 273 -10.04 16.75 -14.02
CA ALA A 273 -11.36 17.37 -13.82
C ALA A 273 -12.42 16.32 -13.42
N VAL A 274 -12.47 15.18 -14.12
CA VAL A 274 -13.40 14.09 -13.76
C VAL A 274 -13.09 13.53 -12.38
N ALA A 275 -11.82 13.28 -12.04
CA ALA A 275 -11.45 12.78 -10.72
C ALA A 275 -11.86 13.74 -9.61
N LEU A 276 -11.67 15.06 -9.79
CA LEU A 276 -12.09 16.08 -8.84
C LEU A 276 -13.62 16.16 -8.72
N LEU A 277 -14.35 16.12 -9.82
CA LEU A 277 -15.83 16.14 -9.81
C LEU A 277 -16.40 14.92 -9.08
N VAL A 278 -15.82 13.74 -9.30
CA VAL A 278 -16.21 12.51 -8.61
C VAL A 278 -15.90 12.59 -7.11
N TRP A 279 -14.75 13.12 -6.75
CA TRP A 279 -14.35 13.32 -5.35
C TRP A 279 -15.31 14.30 -4.62
N ILE A 280 -15.64 15.44 -5.26
CA ILE A 280 -16.60 16.40 -4.73
C ILE A 280 -17.99 15.77 -4.60
N GLY A 281 -18.44 15.04 -5.64
CA GLY A 281 -19.73 14.33 -5.59
C GLY A 281 -19.78 13.30 -4.47
N TYR A 282 -18.70 12.56 -4.26
CA TYR A 282 -18.60 11.61 -3.15
C TYR A 282 -18.63 12.33 -1.79
N ALA A 283 -17.93 13.46 -1.65
CA ALA A 283 -17.96 14.25 -0.42
C ALA A 283 -19.38 14.68 -0.03
N GLN A 284 -20.23 15.01 -1.02
CA GLN A 284 -21.63 15.37 -0.79
C GLN A 284 -22.52 14.16 -0.48
N TRP A 285 -22.22 13.00 -1.08
CA TRP A 285 -23.07 11.80 -0.95
C TRP A 285 -22.71 10.94 0.26
N SER A 286 -21.48 11.02 0.79
CA SER A 286 -20.96 10.14 1.83
C SER A 286 -21.63 10.28 3.20
N GLY A 287 -22.40 11.35 3.44
CA GLY A 287 -22.93 11.73 4.76
C GLY A 287 -21.93 12.49 5.63
N GLN A 288 -20.65 12.51 5.25
CA GLN A 288 -19.60 13.22 5.99
C GLN A 288 -19.75 14.75 5.84
N PRO A 289 -19.54 15.53 6.91
CA PRO A 289 -19.43 16.98 6.78
C PRO A 289 -18.36 17.37 5.74
N PRO A 290 -18.68 18.24 4.75
CA PRO A 290 -17.74 18.61 3.69
C PRO A 290 -16.39 19.15 4.20
N GLY A 291 -16.38 19.82 5.37
CA GLY A 291 -15.15 20.31 6.01
C GLY A 291 -14.16 19.21 6.38
N ASN A 292 -14.63 17.97 6.59
CA ASN A 292 -13.75 16.83 6.89
C ASN A 292 -12.85 16.46 5.71
N PHE A 293 -13.27 16.72 4.48
CA PHE A 293 -12.47 16.47 3.27
C PHE A 293 -11.33 17.49 3.10
N GLY A 294 -11.42 18.64 3.76
CA GLY A 294 -10.37 19.67 3.74
C GLY A 294 -9.05 19.22 4.34
N VAL A 295 -9.06 18.27 5.29
CA VAL A 295 -7.86 17.76 5.97
C VAL A 295 -6.82 17.14 4.99
N TYR A 296 -7.26 16.71 3.80
CA TYR A 296 -6.32 16.26 2.76
C TYR A 296 -5.37 17.36 2.29
N PHE A 297 -5.72 18.63 2.46
CA PHE A 297 -4.93 19.77 2.02
C PHE A 297 -4.29 20.55 3.17
N THR A 298 -4.87 20.46 4.37
CA THR A 298 -4.43 21.23 5.56
C THR A 298 -3.53 20.44 6.52
N SER A 299 -3.29 19.14 6.26
CA SER A 299 -2.44 18.30 7.11
C SER A 299 -1.07 18.90 7.39
N HIS A 300 -0.63 18.84 8.63
CA HIS A 300 0.76 19.11 9.00
C HIS A 300 1.74 18.26 8.21
N LEU A 301 2.81 18.87 7.71
CA LEU A 301 3.85 18.20 6.95
C LEU A 301 5.07 17.92 7.81
N LEU A 302 5.32 16.65 8.05
CA LEU A 302 6.42 16.14 8.87
C LEU A 302 7.66 15.92 8.00
N TRP A 303 8.29 16.99 7.53
CA TRP A 303 9.41 16.95 6.59
C TRP A 303 10.61 16.11 7.05
N TYR A 304 10.82 15.97 8.35
CA TYR A 304 11.89 15.15 8.91
C TYR A 304 11.82 13.69 8.48
N ARG A 305 10.63 13.19 8.12
CA ARG A 305 10.42 11.81 7.64
C ARG A 305 11.09 11.49 6.32
N LEU A 306 11.39 12.50 5.51
CA LEU A 306 12.10 12.30 4.23
C LEU A 306 13.54 11.82 4.45
N LEU A 307 14.15 12.16 5.56
CA LEU A 307 15.50 11.74 5.95
C LEU A 307 15.43 10.57 6.96
N PRO A 308 16.55 9.87 7.22
CA PRO A 308 16.59 8.84 8.25
C PRO A 308 16.08 9.35 9.60
N ASN A 309 15.13 8.61 10.21
CA ASN A 309 14.46 8.99 11.44
C ASN A 309 14.03 7.76 12.24
N ALA A 310 13.52 7.95 13.45
CA ALA A 310 13.10 6.85 14.33
C ALA A 310 11.95 6.01 13.74
N THR A 311 11.00 6.65 13.02
CA THR A 311 9.88 5.95 12.38
C THR A 311 10.33 5.13 11.18
N TYR A 312 11.25 5.67 10.37
CA TYR A 312 11.78 5.03 9.17
C TYR A 312 13.30 5.23 9.09
N PRO A 313 14.09 4.28 9.63
CA PRO A 313 15.55 4.42 9.71
C PRO A 313 16.25 4.61 8.35
N GLY A 314 15.69 4.08 7.27
CA GLY A 314 16.19 4.29 5.91
C GLY A 314 15.88 5.68 5.33
N GLY A 315 14.89 6.39 5.86
CA GLY A 315 14.39 7.63 5.29
C GLY A 315 13.68 7.43 3.94
N VAL A 316 12.60 8.16 3.70
CA VAL A 316 11.80 7.99 2.47
C VAL A 316 12.60 8.37 1.22
N LEU A 317 13.34 9.48 1.27
CA LEU A 317 14.10 9.98 0.11
C LEU A 317 15.22 9.01 -0.30
N LEU A 318 16.07 8.59 0.67
CA LEU A 318 17.18 7.70 0.37
C LEU A 318 16.72 6.33 -0.11
N MET A 319 15.68 5.78 0.50
CA MET A 319 15.13 4.48 0.09
C MET A 319 14.44 4.55 -1.27
N THR A 320 13.78 5.66 -1.60
CA THR A 320 13.22 5.87 -2.94
C THR A 320 14.32 5.98 -4.00
N LEU A 321 15.39 6.70 -3.72
CA LEU A 321 16.55 6.77 -4.60
C LEU A 321 17.19 5.39 -4.78
N LEU A 322 17.37 4.63 -3.72
CA LEU A 322 17.90 3.26 -3.78
C LEU A 322 17.01 2.36 -4.66
N ALA A 323 15.69 2.40 -4.47
CA ALA A 323 14.73 1.59 -5.23
C ALA A 323 14.65 1.98 -6.71
N SER A 324 14.86 3.25 -7.05
CA SER A 324 14.72 3.78 -8.41
C SER A 324 16.03 3.82 -9.22
N LEU A 325 17.19 3.96 -8.54
CA LEU A 325 18.49 4.12 -9.18
C LEU A 325 18.83 3.02 -10.21
N PRO A 326 18.56 1.72 -9.96
CA PRO A 326 18.84 0.69 -10.96
C PRO A 326 18.07 0.90 -12.27
N LEU A 327 16.79 1.28 -12.19
CA LEU A 327 15.99 1.56 -13.38
C LEU A 327 16.46 2.83 -14.10
N PHE A 328 16.83 3.89 -13.38
CA PHE A 328 17.45 5.06 -13.99
C PHE A 328 18.74 4.70 -14.73
N GLY A 329 19.57 3.82 -14.15
CA GLY A 329 20.76 3.29 -14.81
C GLY A 329 20.44 2.55 -16.11
N VAL A 330 19.43 1.68 -16.09
CA VAL A 330 18.95 0.97 -17.29
C VAL A 330 18.44 1.97 -18.33
N ILE A 331 17.61 2.93 -17.94
CA ILE A 331 17.07 3.99 -18.83
C ILE A 331 18.23 4.78 -19.48
N ALA A 332 19.17 5.25 -18.67
CA ALA A 332 20.32 6.02 -19.17
C ALA A 332 21.15 5.23 -20.20
N ILE A 333 21.41 3.95 -19.94
CA ILE A 333 22.13 3.08 -20.87
C ILE A 333 21.34 2.88 -22.17
N GLN A 334 20.02 2.67 -22.10
CA GLN A 334 19.20 2.48 -23.28
C GLN A 334 19.10 3.77 -24.12
N LEU A 335 18.98 4.93 -23.49
CA LEU A 335 19.00 6.22 -24.17
C LEU A 335 20.35 6.50 -24.85
N TYR A 336 21.45 6.19 -24.16
CA TYR A 336 22.79 6.29 -24.76
C TYR A 336 22.94 5.35 -25.95
N ARG A 337 22.48 4.09 -25.81
CA ARG A 337 22.51 3.07 -26.87
C ARG A 337 21.72 3.50 -28.10
N SER A 338 20.54 4.05 -27.90
CA SER A 338 19.69 4.55 -29.00
C SER A 338 20.25 5.81 -29.67
N GLY A 339 21.41 6.35 -29.23
CA GLY A 339 21.97 7.58 -29.76
C GLY A 339 21.11 8.81 -29.51
N PHE A 340 20.23 8.77 -28.49
CA PHE A 340 19.22 9.79 -28.20
C PHE A 340 18.29 10.06 -29.39
N ASN A 341 17.91 8.99 -30.09
CA ASN A 341 17.02 8.99 -31.27
C ASN A 341 15.59 9.49 -31.00
N TYR A 342 15.32 9.98 -29.80
CA TYR A 342 14.02 10.50 -29.41
C TYR A 342 14.04 12.03 -29.35
N HIS A 343 12.97 12.67 -29.81
CA HIS A 343 12.83 14.10 -29.75
C HIS A 343 12.87 14.63 -28.32
N ILE A 344 13.54 15.75 -28.07
CA ILE A 344 13.74 16.31 -26.72
C ILE A 344 12.43 16.53 -25.96
N ILE A 345 11.34 16.89 -26.63
CA ILE A 345 10.01 17.10 -26.02
C ILE A 345 9.49 15.83 -25.35
N ARG A 346 9.79 14.63 -25.88
CA ARG A 346 9.37 13.34 -25.30
C ARG A 346 10.14 13.07 -24.00
N HIS A 347 11.44 13.35 -23.99
CA HIS A 347 12.27 13.25 -22.79
C HIS A 347 11.81 14.21 -21.71
N LEU A 348 11.54 15.46 -22.09
CA LEU A 348 11.02 16.47 -21.16
C LEU A 348 9.65 16.07 -20.63
N GLY A 349 8.76 15.57 -21.50
CA GLY A 349 7.42 15.11 -21.08
C GLY A 349 7.48 13.99 -20.04
N ILE A 350 8.26 12.93 -20.28
CA ILE A 350 8.46 11.83 -19.33
C ILE A 350 9.18 12.34 -18.06
N GLY A 351 10.20 13.17 -18.22
CA GLY A 351 10.94 13.75 -17.09
C GLY A 351 10.06 14.60 -16.18
N ILE A 352 9.19 15.44 -16.75
CA ILE A 352 8.21 16.24 -15.99
C ILE A 352 7.22 15.34 -15.27
N ILE A 353 6.67 14.30 -15.91
CA ILE A 353 5.76 13.35 -15.27
C ILE A 353 6.45 12.71 -14.07
N LEU A 354 7.66 12.17 -14.25
CA LEU A 354 8.41 11.54 -13.15
C LEU A 354 8.72 12.55 -12.04
N LEU A 355 9.12 13.77 -12.37
CA LEU A 355 9.42 14.81 -11.37
C LEU A 355 8.20 15.22 -10.56
N VAL A 356 7.05 15.44 -11.21
CA VAL A 356 5.80 15.82 -10.56
C VAL A 356 5.33 14.71 -9.62
N LEU A 357 5.37 13.44 -10.07
CA LEU A 357 4.98 12.31 -9.25
C LEU A 357 5.96 12.04 -8.10
N PHE A 358 7.26 12.28 -8.32
CA PHE A 358 8.27 12.18 -7.26
C PHE A 358 8.04 13.23 -6.18
N ILE A 359 7.93 14.52 -6.55
CA ILE A 359 7.68 15.61 -5.60
C ILE A 359 6.34 15.40 -4.89
N GLY A 360 5.26 15.08 -5.62
CA GLY A 360 3.96 14.79 -5.05
C GLY A 360 4.00 13.63 -4.04
N GLY A 361 4.73 12.56 -4.37
CA GLY A 361 4.94 11.43 -3.47
C GLY A 361 5.71 11.80 -2.20
N LEU A 362 6.74 12.66 -2.29
CA LEU A 362 7.47 13.17 -1.13
C LEU A 362 6.56 14.01 -0.22
N ILE A 363 5.72 14.88 -0.79
CA ILE A 363 4.75 15.68 -0.03
C ILE A 363 3.78 14.76 0.71
N VAL A 364 3.23 13.76 0.03
CA VAL A 364 2.31 12.79 0.66
C VAL A 364 3.02 11.95 1.73
N SER A 365 4.29 11.61 1.53
CA SER A 365 5.10 10.90 2.53
C SER A 365 5.40 11.73 3.78
N ALA A 366 5.39 13.06 3.65
CA ALA A 366 5.54 13.96 4.78
C ALA A 366 4.25 14.13 5.60
N LYS A 367 3.08 13.69 5.08
CA LYS A 367 1.82 13.71 5.83
C LYS A 367 1.74 12.54 6.81
N ILE A 368 0.77 12.63 7.72
CA ILE A 368 0.45 11.51 8.61
C ILE A 368 0.01 10.28 7.81
N GLY A 369 0.25 9.09 8.36
CA GLY A 369 -0.09 7.82 7.70
C GLY A 369 0.78 7.46 6.51
N GLY A 370 1.65 8.38 6.04
CA GLY A 370 2.52 8.18 4.90
C GLY A 370 3.88 7.56 5.22
N GLY A 371 4.23 7.37 6.47
CA GLY A 371 5.55 7.65 6.89
C GLY A 371 6.60 6.60 7.02
N ASN A 372 6.33 5.33 6.98
CA ASN A 372 7.37 4.37 7.34
C ASN A 372 8.01 3.61 6.17
N ASN A 373 7.61 3.89 4.94
CA ASN A 373 8.20 3.27 3.75
C ASN A 373 7.93 4.11 2.48
N ILE A 374 8.31 3.57 1.32
CA ILE A 374 8.22 4.28 0.03
C ILE A 374 6.88 4.12 -0.70
N HIS A 375 5.83 3.62 -0.05
CA HIS A 375 4.54 3.34 -0.71
C HIS A 375 3.82 4.58 -1.27
N ASN A 376 4.12 5.79 -0.77
CA ASN A 376 3.54 7.02 -1.33
C ASN A 376 4.22 7.49 -2.61
N LEU A 377 5.36 6.89 -2.97
CA LEU A 377 6.05 7.08 -4.26
C LEU A 377 5.59 6.04 -5.30
N ASP A 378 4.52 5.30 -5.03
CA ASP A 378 3.97 4.23 -5.84
C ASP A 378 3.69 4.67 -7.30
N ALA A 379 3.05 5.80 -7.50
CA ALA A 379 2.78 6.37 -8.82
C ALA A 379 4.07 6.72 -9.60
N PHE A 380 5.06 7.30 -8.91
CA PHE A 380 6.38 7.58 -9.50
C PHE A 380 7.10 6.28 -9.90
N LEU A 381 7.15 5.29 -9.00
CA LEU A 381 7.78 3.99 -9.26
C LEU A 381 7.09 3.24 -10.41
N LEU A 382 5.76 3.33 -10.51
CA LEU A 382 4.99 2.76 -11.62
C LEU A 382 5.40 3.34 -12.97
N ILE A 383 5.43 4.68 -13.11
CA ILE A 383 5.79 5.32 -14.38
C ILE A 383 7.26 5.09 -14.71
N LEU A 384 8.14 5.08 -13.70
CA LEU A 384 9.55 4.74 -13.87
C LEU A 384 9.71 3.30 -14.40
N LEU A 385 8.98 2.33 -13.82
CA LEU A 385 8.95 0.95 -14.29
C LEU A 385 8.49 0.86 -15.75
N VAL A 386 7.36 1.48 -16.09
CA VAL A 386 6.82 1.48 -17.46
C VAL A 386 7.85 2.05 -18.43
N THR A 387 8.46 3.18 -18.11
CA THR A 387 9.49 3.81 -18.94
C THR A 387 10.70 2.89 -19.12
N GLY A 388 11.20 2.31 -18.03
CA GLY A 388 12.37 1.43 -18.04
C GLY A 388 12.15 0.17 -18.89
N VAL A 389 11.00 -0.54 -18.70
CA VAL A 389 10.72 -1.76 -19.45
C VAL A 389 10.43 -1.49 -20.93
N TYR A 390 9.77 -0.39 -21.26
CA TYR A 390 9.53 0.01 -22.66
C TYR A 390 10.84 0.29 -23.41
N LEU A 391 11.75 1.05 -22.81
CA LEU A 391 13.06 1.32 -23.39
C LEU A 391 13.90 0.04 -23.47
N TYR A 392 13.93 -0.76 -22.42
CA TYR A 392 14.73 -2.00 -22.39
C TYR A 392 14.29 -3.03 -23.42
N PHE A 393 12.98 -3.22 -23.60
CA PHE A 393 12.43 -4.16 -24.59
C PHE A 393 12.22 -3.55 -25.98
N GLY A 394 12.72 -2.32 -26.24
CA GLY A 394 12.65 -1.67 -27.54
C GLY A 394 11.22 -1.36 -28.00
N LYS A 395 10.30 -1.10 -27.06
CA LYS A 395 8.91 -0.73 -27.38
C LYS A 395 8.71 0.78 -27.53
N ALA A 396 9.68 1.58 -27.13
CA ALA A 396 9.68 3.00 -27.41
C ALA A 396 10.02 3.21 -28.90
N VAL A 397 9.19 3.98 -29.60
CA VAL A 397 9.33 4.23 -31.05
C VAL A 397 10.30 5.41 -31.26
N PRO A 398 11.46 5.23 -31.91
CA PRO A 398 12.42 6.32 -32.14
C PRO A 398 11.91 7.31 -33.18
N ASP A 399 12.26 8.61 -33.04
CA ASP A 399 11.92 9.66 -34.01
C ASP A 399 12.87 9.66 -35.21
N SER A 400 14.10 9.18 -35.02
CA SER A 400 15.16 9.10 -36.05
C SER A 400 15.79 7.71 -36.09
N ASN A 401 16.44 7.38 -37.16
CA ASN A 401 17.06 6.07 -37.39
C ASN A 401 18.60 6.16 -37.34
N PHE A 402 19.18 6.85 -36.36
CA PHE A 402 20.63 6.80 -36.18
C PHE A 402 21.06 5.38 -35.74
N PRO A 403 22.27 4.94 -36.15
CA PRO A 403 22.78 3.64 -35.79
C PRO A 403 22.88 3.50 -34.26
N GLU A 404 22.44 2.34 -33.77
CA GLU A 404 22.60 2.04 -32.36
C GLU A 404 24.09 1.94 -31.98
N ARG A 405 24.42 2.46 -30.80
CA ARG A 405 25.76 2.31 -30.23
C ARG A 405 25.92 0.95 -29.59
N GLU A 406 27.18 0.48 -29.50
CA GLU A 406 27.46 -0.78 -28.79
C GLU A 406 26.97 -0.72 -27.33
N PRO A 407 26.26 -1.75 -26.88
CA PRO A 407 25.71 -1.77 -25.52
C PRO A 407 26.81 -1.98 -24.47
N PHE A 408 26.72 -1.28 -23.37
CA PHE A 408 27.51 -1.54 -22.16
C PHE A 408 26.99 -2.81 -21.43
N LYS A 409 27.17 -4.00 -22.03
CA LYS A 409 26.59 -5.28 -21.53
C LYS A 409 26.88 -5.53 -20.06
N LYS A 410 28.13 -5.31 -19.60
CA LYS A 410 28.50 -5.51 -18.20
C LYS A 410 27.76 -4.57 -17.27
N LEU A 411 27.69 -3.28 -17.62
CA LEU A 411 27.03 -2.25 -16.82
C LEU A 411 25.51 -2.47 -16.79
N THR A 412 24.91 -2.84 -17.93
CA THR A 412 23.49 -3.23 -17.99
C THR A 412 23.18 -4.40 -17.06
N ASN A 413 24.01 -5.45 -17.07
CA ASN A 413 23.82 -6.59 -16.18
C ASN A 413 23.95 -6.20 -14.69
N ILE A 414 24.84 -5.28 -14.35
CA ILE A 414 24.97 -4.76 -12.98
C ILE A 414 23.65 -4.07 -12.54
N PHE A 415 23.13 -3.13 -13.33
CA PHE A 415 21.89 -2.44 -12.99
C PHE A 415 20.68 -3.39 -12.94
N ILE A 416 20.57 -4.36 -13.85
CA ILE A 416 19.53 -5.40 -13.79
C ILE A 416 19.67 -6.24 -12.52
N THR A 417 20.90 -6.59 -12.14
CA THR A 417 21.13 -7.34 -10.90
C THR A 417 20.64 -6.57 -9.69
N PHE A 418 20.96 -5.28 -9.58
CA PHE A 418 20.45 -4.44 -8.50
C PHE A 418 18.93 -4.23 -8.58
N ALA A 419 18.36 -4.11 -9.78
CA ALA A 419 16.92 -4.01 -9.98
C ALA A 419 16.15 -5.27 -9.50
N VAL A 420 16.82 -6.43 -9.42
CA VAL A 420 16.26 -7.67 -8.85
C VAL A 420 16.55 -7.78 -7.35
N ILE A 421 17.80 -7.49 -6.95
CA ILE A 421 18.23 -7.68 -5.56
C ILE A 421 17.54 -6.71 -4.60
N ILE A 422 17.38 -5.42 -4.97
CA ILE A 422 16.80 -4.43 -4.07
C ILE A 422 15.36 -4.76 -3.68
N PRO A 423 14.41 -5.00 -4.62
CA PRO A 423 13.06 -5.43 -4.26
C PRO A 423 13.04 -6.71 -3.42
N LEU A 424 13.91 -7.67 -3.73
CA LEU A 424 14.01 -8.92 -2.98
C LEU A 424 14.48 -8.68 -1.54
N LEU A 425 15.51 -7.86 -1.33
CA LEU A 425 16.00 -7.54 0.02
C LEU A 425 14.93 -6.82 0.84
N LEU A 426 14.21 -5.87 0.26
CA LEU A 426 13.11 -5.18 0.93
C LEU A 426 11.98 -6.15 1.29
N THR A 427 11.64 -7.08 0.40
CA THR A 427 10.66 -8.14 0.67
C THR A 427 11.09 -9.04 1.83
N VAL A 428 12.35 -9.48 1.83
CA VAL A 428 12.90 -10.35 2.87
C VAL A 428 13.01 -9.61 4.22
N ASP A 429 13.33 -8.32 4.19
CA ASP A 429 13.39 -7.49 5.40
C ASP A 429 12.00 -7.24 6.02
N GLN A 430 10.99 -7.02 5.20
CA GLN A 430 9.61 -6.71 5.67
C GLN A 430 8.87 -7.94 6.23
N GLY A 431 9.14 -9.14 5.72
CA GLY A 431 8.51 -10.37 6.22
C GLY A 431 8.82 -10.62 7.70
N ARG A 432 7.79 -10.79 8.52
CA ARG A 432 7.94 -11.06 9.96
C ARG A 432 7.11 -12.29 10.35
N PRO A 433 7.65 -13.17 11.24
CA PRO A 433 6.84 -14.22 11.84
C PRO A 433 5.74 -13.58 12.69
N ARG A 434 4.52 -14.04 12.55
CA ARG A 434 3.41 -13.68 13.44
C ARG A 434 3.23 -14.80 14.46
N ILE A 435 3.37 -14.43 15.73
CA ILE A 435 3.03 -15.32 16.85
C ILE A 435 1.60 -14.99 17.21
N LEU A 436 0.72 -15.98 17.11
CA LEU A 436 -0.66 -15.83 17.52
C LEU A 436 -0.74 -15.85 19.05
N PRO A 437 -1.56 -14.99 19.68
CA PRO A 437 -1.88 -15.10 21.09
C PRO A 437 -2.52 -16.47 21.40
N GLU A 438 -2.36 -16.94 22.62
CA GLU A 438 -3.08 -18.12 23.11
C GLU A 438 -4.59 -17.85 23.15
N GLU A 439 -5.39 -18.80 22.73
CA GLU A 439 -6.86 -18.67 22.64
C GLU A 439 -7.47 -18.26 23.98
N SER A 440 -7.05 -18.88 25.07
CA SER A 440 -7.48 -18.53 26.43
C SER A 440 -7.22 -17.05 26.81
N ARG A 441 -6.21 -16.42 26.21
CA ARG A 441 -5.93 -14.99 26.45
C ARG A 441 -6.86 -14.10 25.64
N ILE A 442 -7.20 -14.53 24.43
CA ILE A 442 -8.17 -13.84 23.58
C ILE A 442 -9.52 -13.85 24.28
N ASP A 443 -9.99 -15.03 24.72
CA ASP A 443 -11.27 -15.21 25.40
C ASP A 443 -11.36 -14.36 26.68
N ASN A 444 -10.32 -14.41 27.52
CA ASN A 444 -10.28 -13.59 28.73
C ASN A 444 -10.29 -12.07 28.44
N ALA A 445 -9.65 -11.64 27.36
CA ALA A 445 -9.68 -10.24 26.97
C ALA A 445 -11.06 -9.82 26.48
N LEU A 446 -11.71 -10.64 25.65
CA LEU A 446 -13.07 -10.40 25.17
C LEU A 446 -14.07 -10.38 26.31
N LEU A 447 -14.01 -11.36 27.23
CA LEU A 447 -14.85 -11.39 28.43
C LEU A 447 -14.67 -10.12 29.27
N THR A 448 -13.44 -9.70 29.51
CA THR A 448 -13.18 -8.46 30.28
C THR A 448 -13.79 -7.24 29.60
N ILE A 449 -13.62 -7.11 28.27
CA ILE A 449 -14.18 -5.96 27.53
C ILE A 449 -15.71 -6.01 27.56
N GLN A 450 -16.31 -7.21 27.38
CA GLN A 450 -17.76 -7.42 27.42
C GLN A 450 -18.34 -7.04 28.79
N GLU A 451 -17.76 -7.54 29.88
CA GLU A 451 -18.21 -7.25 31.25
C GLU A 451 -18.30 -5.75 31.55
N TYR A 452 -17.22 -4.99 31.23
CA TYR A 452 -17.21 -3.54 31.41
C TYR A 452 -18.15 -2.81 30.45
N ALA A 453 -18.31 -3.31 29.23
CA ALA A 453 -19.20 -2.69 28.25
C ALA A 453 -20.68 -2.91 28.64
N ASP A 454 -21.04 -4.12 29.13
CA ASP A 454 -22.38 -4.43 29.64
C ASP A 454 -22.74 -3.58 30.87
N GLU A 455 -21.82 -3.47 31.82
CA GLU A 455 -22.00 -2.61 33.00
C GLU A 455 -22.22 -1.15 32.59
N ALA A 456 -21.43 -0.65 31.66
CA ALA A 456 -21.54 0.73 31.16
C ALA A 456 -22.84 0.97 30.36
N ALA A 457 -23.34 -0.05 29.65
CA ALA A 457 -24.55 0.03 28.85
C ALA A 457 -25.83 -0.20 29.63
N ALA A 458 -25.77 -0.76 30.86
CA ALA A 458 -26.92 -1.14 31.67
C ALA A 458 -27.92 -0.01 31.97
N ASP A 459 -27.41 1.26 32.10
CA ASP A 459 -28.19 2.46 32.38
C ASP A 459 -28.33 3.38 31.17
N ASP A 460 -28.45 2.84 29.95
CA ASP A 460 -28.43 3.57 28.68
C ASP A 460 -27.12 4.35 28.46
N GLY A 461 -26.05 3.98 29.14
CA GLY A 461 -24.74 4.58 29.02
C GLY A 461 -24.11 4.30 27.64
N LYS A 462 -23.45 5.29 27.08
CA LYS A 462 -22.79 5.16 25.77
C LYS A 462 -21.39 4.58 25.94
N VAL A 463 -21.08 3.52 25.19
CA VAL A 463 -19.75 2.94 25.12
C VAL A 463 -19.05 3.42 23.84
N LEU A 464 -17.97 4.18 24.00
CA LEU A 464 -17.19 4.71 22.88
C LEU A 464 -15.98 3.83 22.59
N PHE A 465 -16.00 3.13 21.46
CA PHE A 465 -14.82 2.46 20.91
C PHE A 465 -13.98 3.49 20.11
N LEU A 466 -13.01 4.12 20.73
CA LEU A 466 -12.00 4.90 20.01
C LEU A 466 -11.13 3.98 19.15
N ALA A 467 -10.73 2.84 19.71
CA ALA A 467 -9.99 1.78 19.05
C ALA A 467 -10.82 0.48 19.03
N GLU A 468 -10.30 -0.56 18.41
CA GLU A 468 -10.81 -1.95 18.44
C GLU A 468 -12.26 -2.11 17.93
N ARG A 469 -12.74 -1.23 17.04
CA ARG A 469 -14.11 -1.32 16.49
C ARG A 469 -14.40 -2.58 15.70
N GLN A 470 -13.35 -3.29 15.23
CA GLN A 470 -13.53 -4.58 14.60
C GLN A 470 -14.17 -5.60 15.54
N LEU A 471 -14.07 -5.44 16.86
CA LEU A 471 -14.75 -6.31 17.82
C LEU A 471 -16.27 -6.23 17.65
N LEU A 472 -16.82 -5.02 17.45
CA LEU A 472 -18.24 -4.83 17.12
C LEU A 472 -18.56 -5.28 15.69
N THR A 473 -17.64 -5.02 14.75
CA THR A 473 -17.82 -5.35 13.33
C THR A 473 -17.99 -6.85 13.10
N PHE A 474 -17.27 -7.68 13.85
CA PHE A 474 -17.28 -9.14 13.73
C PHE A 474 -18.09 -9.86 14.80
N GLY A 475 -18.82 -9.12 15.67
CA GLY A 475 -19.64 -9.71 16.71
C GLY A 475 -18.85 -10.39 17.82
N GLU A 476 -17.60 -9.98 18.05
CA GLU A 476 -16.77 -10.46 19.17
C GLU A 476 -17.19 -9.83 20.51
N ILE A 477 -17.83 -8.67 20.46
CA ILE A 477 -18.54 -8.00 21.54
C ILE A 477 -19.98 -7.83 21.09
N GLU A 478 -20.91 -8.35 21.88
CA GLU A 478 -22.34 -8.44 21.54
C GLU A 478 -23.16 -7.37 22.28
N ASP A 479 -24.32 -7.04 21.74
CA ASP A 479 -25.36 -6.21 22.35
C ASP A 479 -24.93 -4.79 22.79
N ILE A 480 -23.79 -4.30 22.30
CA ILE A 480 -23.32 -2.94 22.56
C ILE A 480 -23.62 -2.05 21.36
N PRO A 481 -24.46 -1.00 21.50
CA PRO A 481 -24.76 -0.08 20.42
C PRO A 481 -23.50 0.66 19.92
N LEU A 482 -23.29 0.69 18.60
CA LEU A 482 -22.17 1.40 18.01
C LEU A 482 -22.34 2.93 18.17
N VAL A 483 -21.34 3.58 18.76
CA VAL A 483 -21.12 5.02 18.68
C VAL A 483 -20.23 5.31 17.47
N PRO A 484 -20.75 5.84 16.34
CA PRO A 484 -20.01 5.91 15.07
C PRO A 484 -18.95 7.01 15.03
N GLU A 485 -19.01 8.01 15.92
CA GLU A 485 -18.08 9.13 15.96
C GLU A 485 -16.73 8.72 16.55
N TYR A 486 -15.68 9.47 16.22
CA TYR A 486 -14.35 9.45 16.84
C TYR A 486 -13.59 8.12 16.73
N GLU A 487 -13.78 7.36 15.62
CA GLU A 487 -12.89 6.25 15.33
C GLU A 487 -11.44 6.75 15.17
N ARG A 488 -10.48 6.01 15.74
CA ARG A 488 -9.06 6.42 15.92
C ARG A 488 -8.36 6.92 14.65
N MET A 489 -8.56 6.24 13.50
CA MET A 489 -7.88 6.64 12.27
C MET A 489 -8.49 7.94 11.72
N LYS A 490 -9.81 8.06 11.74
CA LYS A 490 -10.50 9.30 11.37
C LYS A 490 -10.15 10.43 12.34
N LEU A 491 -10.13 10.16 13.64
CA LEU A 491 -9.76 11.15 14.67
C LEU A 491 -8.32 11.64 14.47
N MET A 492 -7.37 10.74 14.20
CA MET A 492 -5.98 11.10 13.91
C MET A 492 -5.87 12.01 12.67
N GLU A 493 -6.59 11.72 11.58
CA GLU A 493 -6.62 12.57 10.38
C GLU A 493 -7.20 13.97 10.69
N MET A 494 -8.24 14.06 11.52
CA MET A 494 -8.82 15.33 11.94
C MET A 494 -7.85 16.13 12.82
N VAL A 495 -7.12 15.47 13.71
CA VAL A 495 -6.08 16.05 14.56
C VAL A 495 -4.94 16.61 13.69
N MET A 496 -4.41 15.83 12.78
CA MET A 496 -3.28 16.23 11.93
C MET A 496 -3.68 17.24 10.85
N GLY A 497 -4.95 17.27 10.48
CA GLY A 497 -5.51 18.27 9.56
C GLY A 497 -5.97 19.55 10.26
N ASP A 498 -5.81 19.65 11.57
CA ASP A 498 -6.25 20.76 12.42
C ASP A 498 -7.73 21.13 12.19
N ASN A 499 -8.61 20.10 12.14
CA ASN A 499 -10.05 20.31 12.00
C ASN A 499 -10.66 20.81 13.31
N THR A 500 -10.53 22.11 13.55
CA THR A 500 -10.95 22.75 14.81
C THR A 500 -12.42 22.53 15.16
N SER A 501 -13.32 22.51 14.15
CA SER A 501 -14.75 22.27 14.35
C SER A 501 -15.04 20.84 14.84
N TYR A 502 -14.36 19.84 14.26
CA TYR A 502 -14.50 18.45 14.66
C TYR A 502 -13.92 18.22 16.06
N LEU A 503 -12.74 18.77 16.32
CA LEU A 503 -12.05 18.65 17.59
C LEU A 503 -12.76 19.39 18.73
N ALA A 504 -13.37 20.54 18.46
CA ALA A 504 -14.20 21.25 19.46
C ALA A 504 -15.39 20.40 19.91
N LYS A 505 -16.10 19.75 18.96
CA LYS A 505 -17.21 18.82 19.30
C LYS A 505 -16.72 17.60 20.08
N PHE A 506 -15.57 17.05 19.72
CA PHE A 506 -14.97 15.94 20.45
C PHE A 506 -14.69 16.34 21.89
N ARG A 507 -13.99 17.47 22.11
CA ARG A 507 -13.67 17.96 23.44
C ARG A 507 -14.93 18.23 24.28
N GLN A 508 -15.93 18.91 23.71
CA GLN A 508 -17.19 19.18 24.40
C GLN A 508 -17.86 17.92 24.92
N ARG A 509 -17.87 16.83 24.12
CA ARG A 509 -18.46 15.55 24.55
C ARG A 509 -17.63 14.86 25.62
N ILE A 510 -16.31 14.97 25.56
CA ILE A 510 -15.39 14.47 26.60
C ILE A 510 -15.56 15.28 27.91
N GLU A 511 -15.62 16.59 27.82
CA GLU A 511 -15.86 17.49 28.96
C GLU A 511 -17.21 17.25 29.66
N ASN A 512 -18.23 16.94 28.85
CA ASN A 512 -19.56 16.60 29.37
C ASN A 512 -19.65 15.14 29.88
N GLN A 513 -18.58 14.37 29.82
CA GLN A 513 -18.54 12.95 30.19
C GLN A 513 -19.69 12.13 29.56
N GLU A 514 -19.97 12.36 28.26
CA GLU A 514 -21.10 11.74 27.56
C GLU A 514 -20.97 10.22 27.42
N TYR A 515 -19.80 9.63 27.68
CA TYR A 515 -19.54 8.20 27.53
C TYR A 515 -19.37 7.56 28.91
N ALA A 516 -20.14 6.52 29.18
CA ALA A 516 -19.99 5.73 30.41
C ALA A 516 -18.71 4.90 30.40
N LEU A 517 -18.25 4.50 29.18
CA LEU A 517 -17.00 3.77 28.98
C LEU A 517 -16.33 4.22 27.68
N ILE A 518 -15.01 4.39 27.71
CA ILE A 518 -14.17 4.59 26.53
C ILE A 518 -13.20 3.42 26.41
N ILE A 519 -13.21 2.72 25.24
CA ILE A 519 -12.27 1.66 24.90
C ILE A 519 -11.27 2.20 23.92
N SER A 520 -9.99 2.24 24.31
CA SER A 520 -8.91 2.90 23.57
C SER A 520 -7.63 2.08 23.61
N GLU A 521 -6.67 2.42 22.76
CA GLU A 521 -5.26 2.11 23.04
C GLU A 521 -4.82 2.83 24.33
N PRO A 522 -3.76 2.37 25.00
CA PRO A 522 -3.24 3.05 26.19
C PRO A 522 -2.90 4.51 25.86
N LEU A 523 -3.61 5.43 26.50
CA LEU A 523 -3.40 6.86 26.36
C LEU A 523 -2.23 7.30 27.25
N ASP A 524 -1.40 8.19 26.73
CA ASP A 524 -0.25 8.77 27.44
C ASP A 524 -0.40 10.30 27.42
N ASP A 525 -0.07 10.97 28.50
CA ASP A 525 -0.08 12.42 28.63
C ASP A 525 1.27 13.07 28.30
N LYS A 526 2.31 12.25 28.05
CA LYS A 526 3.69 12.69 27.85
C LYS A 526 4.03 12.86 26.38
N PHE A 527 4.66 13.97 26.06
CA PHE A 527 5.28 14.17 24.76
C PHE A 527 6.55 13.33 24.63
N LYS A 528 6.69 12.65 23.50
CA LYS A 528 7.80 11.74 23.22
C LYS A 528 8.84 12.33 22.27
N GLY A 529 8.45 13.34 21.46
CA GLY A 529 9.31 13.99 20.48
C GLY A 529 9.82 13.06 19.38
N ARG A 530 10.68 13.56 18.51
CA ARG A 530 11.16 12.88 17.29
C ARG A 530 12.12 11.71 17.51
N SER A 531 12.56 11.48 18.74
CA SER A 531 13.51 10.40 19.06
C SER A 531 12.89 9.01 19.08
N VAL A 532 11.56 8.92 19.11
CA VAL A 532 10.80 7.67 19.07
C VAL A 532 9.98 7.55 17.78
N PRO A 533 9.61 6.34 17.37
CA PRO A 533 8.74 6.15 16.21
C PRO A 533 7.41 6.88 16.37
N PHE A 534 6.97 7.58 15.31
CA PHE A 534 5.74 8.38 15.24
C PHE A 534 5.64 9.50 16.30
N GLY A 535 6.78 9.99 16.82
CA GLY A 535 6.79 10.92 17.96
C GLY A 535 5.99 12.19 17.73
N ASP A 536 6.24 12.92 16.64
CA ASP A 536 5.54 14.19 16.36
C ASP A 536 4.02 14.00 16.19
N GLU A 537 3.59 12.90 15.53
CA GLU A 537 2.15 12.58 15.42
C GLU A 537 1.55 12.26 16.77
N ASN A 538 2.26 11.45 17.54
CA ASN A 538 1.82 11.10 18.90
C ASN A 538 1.73 12.33 19.77
N ASP A 539 2.68 13.27 19.68
CA ASP A 539 2.65 14.50 20.48
C ASP A 539 1.45 15.40 20.13
N VAL A 540 1.11 15.51 18.83
CA VAL A 540 -0.09 16.25 18.41
C VAL A 540 -1.36 15.53 18.88
N TYR A 541 -1.41 14.20 18.80
CA TYR A 541 -2.52 13.40 19.31
C TYR A 541 -2.63 13.49 20.84
N VAL A 542 -1.53 13.44 21.56
CA VAL A 542 -1.49 13.65 23.02
C VAL A 542 -2.10 14.99 23.39
N ALA A 543 -1.72 16.08 22.71
CA ALA A 543 -2.23 17.41 23.00
C ALA A 543 -3.74 17.55 22.72
N GLN A 544 -4.25 16.93 21.65
CA GLN A 544 -5.60 17.17 21.16
C GLN A 544 -6.61 16.11 21.63
N VAL A 545 -6.15 14.92 21.98
CA VAL A 545 -7.01 13.76 22.33
C VAL A 545 -6.65 13.18 23.69
N SER A 546 -5.40 12.70 23.88
CA SER A 546 -5.07 11.93 25.09
C SER A 546 -5.23 12.77 26.37
N ARG A 547 -4.66 13.98 26.40
CA ARG A 547 -4.78 14.88 27.57
C ARG A 547 -6.23 15.29 27.87
N PRO A 548 -7.04 15.72 26.89
CA PRO A 548 -8.46 15.97 27.15
C PRO A 548 -9.19 14.74 27.68
N VAL A 549 -8.95 13.55 27.11
CA VAL A 549 -9.61 12.33 27.61
C VAL A 549 -9.16 12.02 29.02
N LEU A 550 -7.85 11.98 29.31
CA LEU A 550 -7.33 11.66 30.65
C LEU A 550 -7.66 12.71 31.73
N CYS A 551 -7.98 13.94 31.32
CA CYS A 551 -8.47 14.98 32.24
C CYS A 551 -9.86 14.62 32.81
N TYR A 552 -10.77 14.09 32.00
CA TYR A 552 -12.17 13.82 32.37
C TYR A 552 -12.46 12.34 32.60
N TYR A 553 -11.57 11.45 32.15
CA TYR A 553 -11.70 10.01 32.28
C TYR A 553 -10.45 9.41 32.90
N GLU A 554 -10.63 8.35 33.67
CA GLU A 554 -9.51 7.62 34.27
C GLU A 554 -9.47 6.17 33.80
N PRO A 555 -8.26 5.62 33.61
CA PRO A 555 -8.11 4.22 33.28
C PRO A 555 -8.43 3.33 34.51
N VAL A 556 -9.41 2.46 34.37
CA VAL A 556 -9.80 1.49 35.40
C VAL A 556 -9.23 0.11 35.15
N LYS A 557 -8.94 -0.21 33.88
CA LYS A 557 -8.45 -1.53 33.51
C LYS A 557 -7.55 -1.45 32.28
N ASP A 558 -6.40 -2.10 32.37
CA ASP A 558 -5.60 -2.49 31.21
C ASP A 558 -5.92 -3.95 30.89
N VAL A 559 -6.29 -4.23 29.62
CA VAL A 559 -6.58 -5.58 29.19
C VAL A 559 -5.26 -6.32 29.02
N PHE A 560 -5.00 -7.28 29.91
CA PHE A 560 -3.69 -7.94 30.06
C PHE A 560 -3.12 -8.46 28.73
N LYS A 561 -1.91 -7.99 28.38
CA LYS A 561 -1.13 -8.34 27.19
C LYS A 561 -1.67 -7.85 25.83
N PHE A 562 -2.77 -7.14 25.80
CA PHE A 562 -3.23 -6.40 24.64
C PHE A 562 -3.09 -4.88 24.91
N PRO A 563 -2.75 -4.07 23.91
CA PRO A 563 -2.65 -2.63 24.10
C PRO A 563 -4.05 -1.98 24.11
N ILE A 564 -4.89 -2.38 25.07
CA ILE A 564 -6.28 -1.91 25.23
C ILE A 564 -6.46 -1.41 26.66
N GLN A 565 -7.04 -0.23 26.79
CA GLN A 565 -7.32 0.45 28.03
C GLN A 565 -8.80 0.81 28.10
N LEU A 566 -9.41 0.54 29.24
CA LEU A 566 -10.79 0.86 29.56
C LEU A 566 -10.79 2.07 30.48
N LEU A 567 -11.53 3.13 30.11
CA LEU A 567 -11.58 4.39 30.85
C LEU A 567 -13.03 4.72 31.19
N VAL A 568 -13.25 5.13 32.45
CA VAL A 568 -14.56 5.59 32.97
C VAL A 568 -14.51 7.06 33.34
N PRO A 569 -15.65 7.76 33.44
CA PRO A 569 -15.71 9.15 33.88
C PRO A 569 -15.08 9.32 35.27
N ARG A 570 -14.25 10.36 35.42
CA ARG A 570 -13.72 10.79 36.73
C ARG A 570 -14.81 11.37 37.61
N SER A 571 -14.62 11.30 38.92
CA SER A 571 -15.45 12.04 39.84
C SER A 571 -15.26 13.56 39.62
N PRO A 572 -16.25 14.42 39.93
CA PRO A 572 -16.12 15.86 39.74
C PRO A 572 -14.93 16.48 40.49
N GLU A 573 -14.48 15.85 41.58
CA GLU A 573 -13.36 16.32 42.41
C GLU A 573 -11.99 16.02 41.78
N ASP A 574 -11.92 15.01 40.90
CA ASP A 574 -10.68 14.50 40.30
C ASP A 574 -10.47 15.00 38.86
N ILE A 575 -11.39 15.82 38.34
CA ILE A 575 -11.29 16.32 36.97
C ILE A 575 -10.04 17.17 36.80
N CYS A 576 -9.22 16.85 35.81
CA CYS A 576 -7.97 17.54 35.46
C CYS A 576 -6.93 17.61 36.61
N SER A 577 -6.99 16.71 37.59
CA SER A 577 -6.06 16.61 38.72
C SER A 577 -4.67 16.09 38.32
#